data_499b8057bd35359f4ba51bb4cc9e3767
#
_entry.id   499b8057bd35359f4ba51bb4cc9e3767
#
_cell.length_a   1.000
_cell.length_b   1.000
_cell.length_c   1.000
_cell.angle_alpha   90.00
_cell.angle_beta   90.00
_cell.angle_gamma   90.00
#
_symmetry.space_group_name_H-M   'P 1'
#
loop_
_entity.id
_entity.type
_entity.pdbx_description
1 polymer ?
#
loop_
_entity_poly.entity_id
_entity_poly.type
_entity_poly.pdbx_seq_one_letter_code
_entity_poly.pdbx_strand_id
1 'polypeptide(L)'
;AQGYMYGEADNSDFGGWIAINKSTGEWCSTEVPPEDSSKEETINAVKTSIKKLESNEPFKRCFSDIEEVFYKKPTGNRVLSKECSFCPYKRPCWGNKIQYLPQQQSKGKNPKWVWYTEINNPRVEDENEQ
;
A
#
# COMPACT_ATOMS: atom_id res chain seq x y z
N ALA A 1 7.73 11.40 7.64
CA ALA A 1 6.71 12.32 7.08
C ALA A 1 5.82 12.94 8.15
N GLN A 2 5.07 12.14 8.93
CA GLN A 2 4.03 12.64 9.85
C GLN A 2 4.55 13.65 10.89
N GLY A 3 5.69 13.37 11.53
CA GLY A 3 6.26 14.28 12.55
C GLY A 3 6.62 15.65 11.98
N TYR A 4 7.21 15.69 10.78
CA TYR A 4 7.53 16.94 10.10
C TYR A 4 6.30 17.76 9.75
N MET A 5 5.20 17.11 9.35
CA MET A 5 3.95 17.81 9.05
C MET A 5 3.30 18.38 10.29
N TYR A 6 3.41 17.72 11.44
CA TYR A 6 2.95 18.26 12.71
C TYR A 6 3.79 19.46 13.14
N GLY A 7 5.12 19.37 13.02
CA GLY A 7 6.01 20.51 13.29
C GLY A 7 5.68 21.73 12.41
N GLU A 8 5.50 21.51 11.11
CA GLU A 8 5.12 22.57 10.15
C GLU A 8 3.78 23.22 10.52
N ALA A 9 2.78 22.43 10.92
CA ALA A 9 1.46 22.94 11.31
C ALA A 9 1.47 23.73 12.62
N ASP A 10 2.34 23.35 13.55
CA ASP A 10 2.49 23.98 14.87
C ASP A 10 3.58 25.06 14.90
N ASN A 11 4.23 25.33 13.79
CA ASN A 11 5.39 26.21 13.68
C ASN A 11 6.50 25.88 14.69
N SER A 12 6.76 24.59 14.87
CA SER A 12 7.76 24.02 15.76
C SER A 12 8.67 23.03 15.02
N ASP A 13 9.80 22.70 15.64
CA ASP A 13 10.66 21.65 15.12
C ASP A 13 10.25 20.27 15.66
N PHE A 14 10.18 19.29 14.77
CA PHE A 14 9.99 17.90 15.17
C PHE A 14 11.30 17.32 15.71
N GLY A 15 11.37 17.06 17.01
CA GLY A 15 12.58 16.58 17.69
C GLY A 15 12.78 15.08 17.65
N GLY A 16 11.74 14.28 17.49
CA GLY A 16 11.84 12.83 17.49
C GLY A 16 10.59 12.10 17.91
N TRP A 17 10.72 10.82 18.18
CA TRP A 17 9.65 9.94 18.61
C TRP A 17 9.97 9.29 19.95
N ILE A 18 8.94 9.15 20.78
CA ILE A 18 8.98 8.31 21.97
C ILE A 18 7.98 7.18 21.78
N ALA A 19 8.41 5.95 21.96
CA ALA A 19 7.57 4.76 21.92
C ALA A 19 7.61 4.04 23.26
N ILE A 20 6.45 3.57 23.72
CA ILE A 20 6.31 2.84 24.98
C ILE A 20 5.69 1.47 24.65
N ASN A 21 6.37 0.41 25.10
CA ASN A 21 5.80 -0.93 25.06
C ASN A 21 4.74 -1.06 26.15
N LYS A 22 3.50 -1.17 25.75
CA LYS A 22 2.35 -1.23 26.69
C LYS A 22 2.36 -2.46 27.61
N SER A 23 3.02 -3.54 27.21
CA SER A 23 3.07 -4.78 27.97
C SER A 23 4.19 -4.80 29.02
N THR A 24 5.33 -4.17 28.72
CA THR A 24 6.51 -4.20 29.60
C THR A 24 6.78 -2.90 30.31
N GLY A 25 6.20 -1.79 29.83
CA GLY A 25 6.49 -0.44 30.31
C GLY A 25 7.85 0.13 29.83
N GLU A 26 8.58 -0.64 29.05
CA GLU A 26 9.83 -0.17 28.44
C GLU A 26 9.56 0.94 27.46
N TRP A 27 10.44 1.90 27.41
CA TRP A 27 10.35 3.02 26.49
C TRP A 27 11.66 3.19 25.70
N CYS A 28 11.55 3.70 24.51
CA CYS A 28 12.67 4.12 23.69
C CYS A 28 12.38 5.48 23.03
N SER A 29 13.42 6.22 22.76
CA SER A 29 13.33 7.46 21.99
C SER A 29 14.25 7.40 20.78
N THR A 30 13.83 8.07 19.72
CA THR A 30 14.64 8.26 18.52
C THR A 30 14.64 9.75 18.22
N GLU A 31 15.81 10.36 18.23
CA GLU A 31 15.98 11.76 17.84
C GLU A 31 16.10 11.90 16.33
N VAL A 32 15.62 13.01 15.81
CA VAL A 32 15.83 13.37 14.41
C VAL A 32 17.19 14.03 14.30
N PRO A 33 18.08 13.58 13.40
CA PRO A 33 19.36 14.25 13.18
C PRO A 33 19.15 15.72 12.81
N PRO A 34 19.95 16.66 13.33
CA PRO A 34 19.83 18.10 13.07
C PRO A 34 19.91 18.45 11.56
N GLU A 35 20.62 17.64 10.79
CA GLU A 35 20.85 17.83 9.34
C GLU A 35 19.99 16.89 8.47
N ASP A 36 18.78 16.56 8.92
CA ASP A 36 17.91 15.68 8.13
C ASP A 36 17.36 16.43 6.89
N SER A 37 18.05 16.24 5.76
CA SER A 37 17.65 16.76 4.45
C SER A 37 16.27 16.25 3.98
N SER A 38 15.75 15.19 4.60
CA SER A 38 14.46 14.60 4.25
C SER A 38 13.27 15.45 4.69
N LYS A 39 13.46 16.42 5.60
CA LYS A 39 12.40 17.32 6.09
C LYS A 39 11.79 18.11 4.95
N GLU A 40 12.61 18.87 4.23
CA GLU A 40 12.13 19.74 3.13
C GLU A 40 11.54 18.92 1.97
N GLU A 41 12.17 17.82 1.60
CA GLU A 41 11.67 16.91 0.57
C GLU A 41 10.30 16.36 0.94
N THR A 42 10.13 15.93 2.20
CA THR A 42 8.86 15.41 2.72
C THR A 42 7.76 16.46 2.69
N ILE A 43 8.03 17.66 3.20
CA ILE A 43 7.07 18.76 3.23
C ILE A 43 6.67 19.16 1.80
N ASN A 44 7.63 19.29 0.90
CA ASN A 44 7.38 19.64 -0.49
C ASN A 44 6.58 18.57 -1.23
N ALA A 45 6.84 17.29 -0.98
CA ALA A 45 6.07 16.18 -1.56
C ALA A 45 4.60 16.23 -1.12
N VAL A 46 4.33 16.49 0.16
CA VAL A 46 2.97 16.63 0.67
C VAL A 46 2.28 17.87 0.10
N LYS A 47 2.93 19.04 0.13
CA LYS A 47 2.40 20.29 -0.45
C LYS A 47 2.09 20.13 -1.95
N THR A 48 2.95 19.43 -2.70
CA THR A 48 2.73 19.12 -4.11
C THR A 48 1.51 18.22 -4.31
N SER A 49 1.34 17.22 -3.45
CA SER A 49 0.19 16.31 -3.51
C SER A 49 -1.12 17.05 -3.22
N ILE A 50 -1.14 17.95 -2.23
CA ILE A 50 -2.29 18.79 -1.92
C ILE A 50 -2.66 19.69 -3.13
N LYS A 51 -1.68 20.35 -3.75
CA LYS A 51 -1.93 21.20 -4.93
C LYS A 51 -2.53 20.39 -6.09
N LYS A 52 -2.08 19.15 -6.32
CA LYS A 52 -2.65 18.27 -7.35
C LYS A 52 -4.09 17.88 -7.04
N LEU A 53 -4.43 17.68 -5.76
CA LEU A 53 -5.80 17.42 -5.33
C LEU A 53 -6.71 18.63 -5.60
N GLU A 54 -6.23 19.83 -5.28
CA GLU A 54 -6.96 21.09 -5.48
C GLU A 54 -7.16 21.43 -6.96
N SER A 55 -6.19 21.08 -7.82
CA SER A 55 -6.27 21.32 -9.27
C SER A 55 -7.13 20.31 -10.03
N ASN A 56 -7.67 19.28 -9.37
CA ASN A 56 -8.40 18.18 -10.00
C ASN A 56 -7.63 17.47 -11.13
N GLU A 57 -6.31 17.46 -11.06
CA GLU A 57 -5.49 16.72 -12.03
C GLU A 57 -5.77 15.21 -11.94
N PRO A 58 -5.77 14.50 -13.09
CA PRO A 58 -5.97 13.05 -13.07
C PRO A 58 -4.85 12.35 -12.31
N PHE A 59 -5.23 11.51 -11.37
CA PHE A 59 -4.26 10.73 -10.59
C PHE A 59 -3.55 9.69 -11.43
N LYS A 60 -2.24 9.62 -11.28
CA LYS A 60 -1.46 8.46 -11.69
C LYS A 60 -1.51 7.42 -10.58
N ARG A 61 -1.57 6.14 -10.96
CA ARG A 61 -1.48 5.05 -10.00
C ARG A 61 -0.13 5.10 -9.28
N CYS A 62 -0.17 4.98 -7.95
CA CYS A 62 1.04 5.00 -7.12
C CYS A 62 1.86 3.72 -7.29
N PHE A 63 1.19 2.58 -7.53
CA PHE A 63 1.80 1.26 -7.66
C PHE A 63 1.19 0.51 -8.84
N SER A 64 2.00 -0.30 -9.48
CA SER A 64 1.56 -1.25 -10.50
C SER A 64 1.02 -2.52 -9.84
N ASP A 65 0.28 -3.32 -10.59
CA ASP A 65 0.02 -4.70 -10.25
C ASP A 65 1.31 -5.52 -10.34
N ILE A 66 1.28 -6.67 -9.68
CA ILE A 66 2.40 -7.59 -9.62
C ILE A 66 1.97 -8.97 -10.14
N GLU A 67 2.95 -9.77 -10.53
CA GLU A 67 2.70 -11.15 -10.90
C GLU A 67 2.30 -11.97 -9.67
N GLU A 68 1.25 -12.78 -9.81
CA GLU A 68 0.87 -13.71 -8.77
C GLU A 68 1.91 -14.80 -8.62
N VAL A 69 2.36 -15.03 -7.38
CA VAL A 69 3.30 -16.11 -7.05
C VAL A 69 2.62 -17.11 -6.13
N PHE A 70 2.66 -18.38 -6.52
CA PHE A 70 2.16 -19.50 -5.72
C PHE A 70 3.26 -20.55 -5.51
N TYR A 71 3.58 -20.89 -4.27
CA TYR A 71 4.72 -21.76 -3.92
C TYR A 71 6.03 -21.36 -4.61
N LYS A 72 6.36 -20.07 -4.59
CA LYS A 72 7.56 -19.47 -5.22
C LYS A 72 7.61 -19.60 -6.75
N LYS A 73 6.52 -19.99 -7.39
CA LYS A 73 6.41 -20.06 -8.85
C LYS A 73 5.42 -19.01 -9.35
N PRO A 74 5.75 -18.27 -10.41
CA PRO A 74 4.80 -17.37 -11.04
C PRO A 74 3.65 -18.18 -11.65
N THR A 75 2.42 -17.65 -11.53
CA THR A 75 1.23 -18.30 -12.07
C THR A 75 0.83 -17.77 -13.45
N GLY A 76 1.39 -16.64 -13.86
CA GLY A 76 0.99 -15.92 -15.06
C GLY A 76 -0.23 -15.01 -14.86
N ASN A 77 -0.86 -15.03 -13.68
CA ASN A 77 -1.91 -14.10 -13.31
C ASN A 77 -1.33 -12.80 -12.73
N ARG A 78 -2.12 -11.73 -12.77
CA ARG A 78 -1.73 -10.45 -12.18
C ARG A 78 -2.64 -10.09 -11.02
N VAL A 79 -2.05 -9.59 -9.94
CA VAL A 79 -2.74 -9.22 -8.70
C VAL A 79 -2.33 -7.83 -8.24
N LEU A 80 -3.17 -7.18 -7.44
CA LEU A 80 -2.80 -5.92 -6.82
C LEU A 80 -1.59 -6.10 -5.92
N SER A 81 -0.69 -5.12 -5.93
CA SER A 81 0.38 -5.03 -4.94
C SER A 81 -0.20 -4.96 -3.53
N LYS A 82 0.63 -5.25 -2.52
CA LYS A 82 0.21 -5.22 -1.12
C LYS A 82 -0.39 -3.85 -0.75
N GLU A 83 0.24 -2.77 -1.17
CA GLU A 83 -0.17 -1.40 -0.91
C GLU A 83 -1.55 -1.12 -1.51
N CYS A 84 -1.77 -1.52 -2.76
CA CYS A 84 -3.05 -1.37 -3.45
C CYS A 84 -4.14 -2.25 -2.86
N SER A 85 -3.82 -3.46 -2.38
CA SER A 85 -4.83 -4.38 -1.84
C SER A 85 -5.48 -3.86 -0.55
N PHE A 86 -4.77 -3.07 0.24
CA PHE A 86 -5.29 -2.39 1.45
C PHE A 86 -5.82 -0.97 1.18
N CYS A 87 -5.59 -0.41 0.00
CA CYS A 87 -6.02 0.95 -0.33
C CYS A 87 -7.55 1.04 -0.41
N PRO A 88 -8.19 2.00 0.29
CA PRO A 88 -9.64 2.20 0.18
C PRO A 88 -10.07 2.67 -1.21
N TYR A 89 -9.18 3.31 -1.96
CA TYR A 89 -9.43 3.84 -3.30
C TYR A 89 -9.12 2.85 -4.43
N LYS A 90 -8.86 1.56 -4.13
CA LYS A 90 -8.51 0.57 -5.16
C LYS A 90 -9.57 0.44 -6.25
N ARG A 91 -10.87 0.47 -5.92
CA ARG A 91 -11.94 0.37 -6.91
C ARG A 91 -12.01 1.59 -7.84
N PRO A 92 -12.04 2.85 -7.35
CA PRO A 92 -11.95 4.03 -8.22
C PRO A 92 -10.67 4.04 -9.06
N CYS A 93 -9.54 3.62 -8.50
CA CYS A 93 -8.24 3.65 -9.17
C CYS A 93 -8.09 2.59 -10.27
N TRP A 94 -8.61 1.38 -10.04
CA TRP A 94 -8.47 0.24 -10.95
C TRP A 94 -9.73 -0.05 -11.77
N GLY A 95 -10.85 0.60 -11.42
CA GLY A 95 -12.14 0.38 -12.06
C GLY A 95 -12.75 -0.99 -11.74
N ASN A 96 -13.72 -1.40 -12.56
CA ASN A 96 -14.41 -2.68 -12.40
C ASN A 96 -13.58 -3.90 -12.87
N LYS A 97 -12.33 -3.68 -13.28
CA LYS A 97 -11.45 -4.76 -13.77
C LYS A 97 -10.89 -5.64 -12.64
N ILE A 98 -10.91 -5.15 -11.39
CA ILE A 98 -10.39 -5.93 -10.27
C ILE A 98 -11.44 -6.86 -9.67
N GLN A 99 -11.04 -8.10 -9.43
CA GLN A 99 -11.89 -9.13 -8.84
C GLN A 99 -11.25 -9.63 -7.54
N TYR A 100 -12.05 -9.78 -6.48
CA TYR A 100 -11.58 -10.35 -5.21
C TYR A 100 -11.95 -11.82 -5.17
N LEU A 101 -10.98 -12.68 -5.39
CA LEU A 101 -11.17 -14.11 -5.54
C LEU A 101 -10.15 -14.88 -4.69
N PRO A 102 -10.46 -16.14 -4.34
CA PRO A 102 -9.48 -17.02 -3.76
C PRO A 102 -8.33 -17.26 -4.75
N GLN A 103 -7.11 -17.42 -4.23
CA GLN A 103 -5.92 -17.60 -5.06
C GLN A 103 -6.10 -18.74 -6.05
N GLN A 104 -5.96 -18.45 -7.33
CA GLN A 104 -6.39 -19.32 -8.42
C GLN A 104 -5.74 -20.71 -8.42
N GLN A 105 -4.49 -20.81 -8.01
CA GLN A 105 -3.77 -22.08 -7.96
C GLN A 105 -3.94 -22.86 -6.64
N SER A 106 -4.70 -22.32 -5.69
CA SER A 106 -4.88 -22.95 -4.39
C SER A 106 -5.96 -24.04 -4.41
N LYS A 107 -5.61 -25.26 -3.99
CA LYS A 107 -6.54 -26.37 -3.76
C LYS A 107 -6.94 -26.52 -2.30
N GLY A 108 -6.49 -25.63 -1.43
CA GLY A 108 -6.80 -25.68 0.01
C GLY A 108 -8.23 -25.29 0.33
N LYS A 109 -8.79 -25.87 1.40
CA LYS A 109 -10.14 -25.51 1.90
C LYS A 109 -10.30 -24.02 2.24
N ASN A 110 -9.19 -23.36 2.67
CA ASN A 110 -9.15 -21.96 3.02
C ASN A 110 -8.06 -21.26 2.19
N PRO A 111 -8.29 -21.02 0.91
CA PRO A 111 -7.31 -20.34 0.07
C PRO A 111 -7.16 -18.89 0.50
N LYS A 112 -5.97 -18.32 0.28
CA LYS A 112 -5.75 -16.89 0.44
C LYS A 112 -6.58 -16.14 -0.60
N TRP A 113 -7.31 -15.11 -0.17
CA TRP A 113 -8.04 -14.22 -1.06
C TRP A 113 -7.15 -13.09 -1.53
N VAL A 114 -7.18 -12.81 -2.83
CA VAL A 114 -6.39 -11.77 -3.47
C VAL A 114 -7.22 -10.97 -4.48
N TRP A 115 -6.77 -9.75 -4.78
CA TRP A 115 -7.39 -8.92 -5.79
C TRP A 115 -6.69 -9.14 -7.13
N TYR A 116 -7.38 -9.77 -8.06
CA TYR A 116 -6.90 -9.99 -9.43
C TYR A 116 -7.13 -8.76 -10.28
N THR A 117 -6.14 -8.41 -11.11
CA THR A 117 -6.25 -7.44 -12.20
C THR A 117 -6.35 -8.13 -13.55
N GLU A 118 -5.75 -9.34 -13.65
CA GLU A 118 -5.77 -10.16 -14.85
C GLU A 118 -5.65 -11.63 -14.47
N ILE A 119 -6.49 -12.48 -15.07
CA ILE A 119 -6.49 -13.92 -14.85
C ILE A 119 -6.22 -14.60 -16.20
N ASN A 120 -5.00 -15.10 -16.36
CA ASN A 120 -4.55 -15.82 -17.55
C ASN A 120 -4.58 -17.33 -17.33
N ASN A 121 -4.42 -17.77 -16.08
CA ASN A 121 -4.46 -19.18 -15.69
C ASN A 121 -5.50 -19.35 -14.57
N PRO A 122 -6.73 -19.79 -14.90
CA PRO A 122 -7.79 -20.02 -13.93
C PRO A 122 -7.46 -21.24 -13.04
N ARG A 123 -8.24 -21.44 -11.99
CA ARG A 123 -8.17 -22.63 -11.16
C ARG A 123 -8.52 -23.88 -11.97
N VAL A 124 -7.86 -24.98 -11.64
CA VAL A 124 -8.15 -26.29 -12.25
C VAL A 124 -9.56 -26.79 -11.91
N GLU A 125 -10.18 -26.27 -10.82
CA GLU A 125 -11.54 -26.64 -10.39
C GLU A 125 -12.64 -25.99 -11.24
N ASP A 126 -12.36 -24.86 -11.86
CA ASP A 126 -13.33 -24.14 -12.70
C ASP A 126 -13.56 -24.83 -14.07
N GLU A 127 -12.70 -25.81 -14.43
CA GLU A 127 -12.85 -26.60 -15.65
C GLU A 127 -13.90 -27.73 -15.55
N ASN A 128 -14.38 -28.02 -14.32
CA ASN A 128 -15.34 -29.13 -14.08
C ASN A 128 -16.79 -28.67 -13.77
N GLU A 129 -17.07 -27.39 -13.83
CA GLU A 129 -18.42 -26.82 -13.65
C GLU A 129 -19.10 -26.45 -14.98
N GLN A 130 -18.79 -27.17 -16.05
CA GLN A 130 -19.51 -27.06 -17.34
C GLN A 130 -20.43 -28.26 -17.57
#